data_14cd76d071f26a9587315e0639faee5a
#
_entry.id   14cd76d071f26a9587315e0639faee5a
#
_cell.length_a   1.000
_cell.length_b   1.000
_cell.length_c   1.000
_cell.angle_alpha   90.00
_cell.angle_beta   90.00
_cell.angle_gamma   90.00
#
_symmetry.space_group_name_H-M   'P 1'
#
loop_
_entity.id
_entity.type
_entity.pdbx_description
1 polymer ?
#
loop_
_entity_poly.entity_id
_entity_poly.type
_entity_poly.pdbx_seq_one_letter_code
_entity_poly.pdbx_strand_id
1 'polypeptide(L)'
;EFHQTPAVNDPIQARMVLKEVQSELEQSFGLSLQEPVLLNLERPPVRGWKAAVATPEAHIGRYVPRWLGERRVHRIMIVPGLDRPRFRAVLAHELVHAWQAEQGVLGRSRGLREGMARWVEYHVLLRAGRHAEARRLLGLRRFLLGRSWRSILDHERRHGRQATVDWLRTLDGGTPGDSRGG
;
A
#
# COMPACT_ATOMS: atom_id res chain seq x y z
N GLU A 1 31.67 -3.21 -7.71
CA GLU A 1 31.00 -4.33 -7.01
C GLU A 1 29.55 -3.95 -6.75
N PHE A 2 28.62 -4.56 -7.47
CA PHE A 2 27.18 -4.42 -7.19
C PHE A 2 26.89 -5.22 -5.92
N HIS A 3 26.78 -4.55 -4.77
CA HIS A 3 26.28 -5.17 -3.56
C HIS A 3 24.81 -5.58 -3.82
N GLN A 4 24.60 -6.85 -4.15
CA GLN A 4 23.26 -7.41 -4.19
C GLN A 4 22.70 -7.35 -2.77
N THR A 5 21.67 -6.52 -2.58
CA THR A 5 20.94 -6.47 -1.31
C THR A 5 20.35 -7.85 -1.04
N PRO A 6 20.58 -8.45 0.15
CA PRO A 6 20.09 -9.79 0.45
C PRO A 6 18.60 -9.92 0.23
N ALA A 7 18.17 -11.02 -0.36
CA ALA A 7 16.76 -11.35 -0.55
C ALA A 7 16.10 -11.69 0.79
N VAL A 8 14.84 -11.28 0.96
CA VAL A 8 14.06 -11.58 2.15
C VAL A 8 13.41 -12.96 1.98
N ASN A 9 13.94 -13.96 2.67
CA ASN A 9 13.50 -15.35 2.61
C ASN A 9 13.14 -15.93 3.99
N ASP A 10 13.52 -15.25 5.04
CA ASP A 10 13.33 -15.69 6.43
C ASP A 10 12.20 -14.91 7.11
N PRO A 11 11.26 -15.60 7.80
CA PRO A 11 10.16 -14.96 8.53
C PRO A 11 10.61 -14.00 9.65
N ILE A 12 11.76 -14.23 10.27
CA ILE A 12 12.28 -13.33 11.32
C ILE A 12 12.73 -12.02 10.65
N GLN A 13 13.49 -12.13 9.57
CA GLN A 13 13.93 -10.99 8.77
C GLN A 13 12.72 -10.19 8.23
N ALA A 14 11.70 -10.89 7.72
CA ALA A 14 10.48 -10.25 7.24
C ALA A 14 9.76 -9.46 8.35
N ARG A 15 9.68 -10.00 9.57
CA ARG A 15 9.11 -9.29 10.73
C ARG A 15 9.91 -8.06 11.14
N MET A 16 11.24 -8.11 11.05
CA MET A 16 12.07 -6.92 11.29
C MET A 16 11.75 -5.83 10.27
N VAL A 17 11.68 -6.20 8.98
CA VAL A 17 11.32 -5.27 7.90
C VAL A 17 9.90 -4.73 8.10
N LEU A 18 8.96 -5.53 8.58
CA LEU A 18 7.60 -5.07 8.88
C LEU A 18 7.61 -3.92 9.90
N LYS A 19 8.33 -4.07 11.02
CA LYS A 19 8.44 -3.02 12.04
C LYS A 19 9.05 -1.74 11.49
N GLU A 20 10.10 -1.87 10.68
CA GLU A 20 10.74 -0.71 10.04
C GLU A 20 9.79 0.04 9.10
N VAL A 21 9.05 -0.71 8.27
CA VAL A 21 8.11 -0.11 7.33
C VAL A 21 6.92 0.51 8.06
N GLN A 22 6.39 -0.11 9.13
CA GLN A 22 5.35 0.48 9.96
C GLN A 22 5.81 1.80 10.56
N SER A 23 7.02 1.84 11.14
CA SER A 23 7.59 3.09 11.68
C SER A 23 7.80 4.16 10.59
N GLU A 24 8.28 3.76 9.41
CA GLU A 24 8.43 4.68 8.27
C GLU A 24 7.08 5.26 7.81
N LEU A 25 6.04 4.44 7.73
CA LEU A 25 4.70 4.89 7.34
C LEU A 25 4.11 5.87 8.35
N GLU A 26 4.28 5.59 9.63
CA GLU A 26 3.84 6.49 10.70
C GLU A 26 4.57 7.83 10.65
N GLN A 27 5.91 7.81 10.63
CA GLN A 27 6.74 9.03 10.65
C GLN A 27 6.60 9.88 9.39
N SER A 28 6.45 9.26 8.23
CA SER A 28 6.54 9.95 6.94
C SER A 28 5.20 10.30 6.33
N PHE A 29 4.14 9.58 6.73
CA PHE A 29 2.79 9.71 6.18
C PHE A 29 1.71 9.80 7.26
N GLY A 30 2.07 9.65 8.54
CA GLY A 30 1.11 9.61 9.63
C GLY A 30 0.14 8.42 9.54
N LEU A 31 0.55 7.32 8.91
CA LEU A 31 -0.27 6.12 8.73
C LEU A 31 0.13 5.08 9.78
N SER A 32 -0.59 5.05 10.90
CA SER A 32 -0.42 4.03 11.95
C SER A 32 -1.56 3.03 11.93
N LEU A 33 -1.25 1.76 12.17
CA LEU A 33 -2.21 0.67 12.29
C LEU A 33 -2.49 0.37 13.76
N GLN A 34 -3.76 0.17 14.11
CA GLN A 34 -4.20 -0.17 15.46
C GLN A 34 -4.31 -1.68 15.64
N GLU A 35 -4.63 -2.41 14.58
CA GLU A 35 -4.82 -3.84 14.59
C GLU A 35 -3.55 -4.61 14.21
N PRO A 36 -3.36 -5.83 14.74
CA PRO A 36 -2.16 -6.60 14.47
C PRO A 36 -2.03 -7.03 13.01
N VAL A 37 -0.78 -7.06 12.52
CA VAL A 37 -0.43 -7.51 11.17
C VAL A 37 0.22 -8.89 11.22
N LEU A 38 -0.36 -9.84 10.51
CA LEU A 38 0.20 -11.17 10.25
C LEU A 38 0.87 -11.17 8.88
N LEU A 39 2.19 -11.16 8.85
CA LEU A 39 2.98 -11.21 7.64
C LEU A 39 3.42 -12.64 7.34
N ASN A 40 3.07 -13.13 6.16
CA ASN A 40 3.41 -14.45 5.65
C ASN A 40 4.30 -14.34 4.40
N LEU A 41 5.41 -15.08 4.38
CA LEU A 41 6.21 -15.28 3.18
C LEU A 41 5.60 -16.43 2.37
N GLU A 42 4.70 -16.10 1.49
CA GLU A 42 4.00 -17.08 0.64
C GLU A 42 3.53 -16.42 -0.66
N ARG A 43 3.39 -17.21 -1.72
CA ARG A 43 2.80 -16.70 -2.95
C ARG A 43 1.30 -16.49 -2.77
N PRO A 44 0.79 -15.26 -3.00
CA PRO A 44 -0.65 -15.01 -2.92
C PRO A 44 -1.44 -15.91 -3.87
N PRO A 45 -2.56 -16.50 -3.43
CA PRO A 45 -3.40 -17.32 -4.30
C PRO A 45 -4.04 -16.44 -5.37
N VAL A 46 -3.85 -16.84 -6.63
CA VAL A 46 -4.50 -16.22 -7.79
C VAL A 46 -5.65 -17.12 -8.21
N ARG A 47 -6.88 -16.62 -8.17
CA ARG A 47 -8.08 -17.39 -8.50
C ARG A 47 -8.85 -16.75 -9.66
N GLY A 48 -9.34 -17.63 -10.56
CA GLY A 48 -10.27 -17.28 -11.63
C GLY A 48 -9.66 -16.46 -12.78
N TRP A 49 -10.50 -15.79 -13.57
CA TRP A 49 -10.12 -15.00 -14.74
C TRP A 49 -9.13 -13.84 -14.41
N LYS A 50 -9.10 -13.40 -13.17
CA LYS A 50 -8.11 -12.42 -12.69
C LYS A 50 -6.68 -12.92 -12.80
N ALA A 51 -6.46 -14.23 -12.85
CA ALA A 51 -5.14 -14.81 -13.08
C ALA A 51 -4.59 -14.51 -14.47
N ALA A 52 -5.47 -14.40 -15.46
CA ALA A 52 -5.09 -14.16 -16.86
C ALA A 52 -4.81 -12.70 -17.20
N VAL A 53 -5.36 -11.75 -16.40
CA VAL A 53 -5.23 -10.30 -16.63
C VAL A 53 -4.48 -9.57 -15.52
N ALA A 54 -4.01 -10.29 -14.50
CA ALA A 54 -3.26 -9.67 -13.43
C ALA A 54 -1.85 -9.29 -13.91
N THR A 55 -1.44 -8.06 -13.62
CA THR A 55 -0.05 -7.65 -13.86
C THR A 55 0.90 -8.48 -13.00
N PRO A 56 2.17 -8.66 -13.41
CA PRO A 56 3.17 -9.37 -12.61
C PRO A 56 3.25 -8.88 -11.16
N GLU A 57 3.01 -7.58 -10.92
CA GLU A 57 3.03 -6.96 -9.59
C GLU A 57 1.87 -7.44 -8.71
N ALA A 58 0.70 -7.73 -9.27
CA ALA A 58 -0.47 -8.21 -8.53
C ALA A 58 -0.28 -9.61 -7.91
N HIS A 59 0.82 -10.29 -8.27
CA HIS A 59 1.16 -11.61 -7.75
C HIS A 59 2.27 -11.59 -6.68
N ILE A 60 2.82 -10.41 -6.39
CA ILE A 60 3.97 -10.26 -5.49
C ILE A 60 3.53 -10.07 -4.05
N GLY A 61 2.47 -9.29 -3.81
CA GLY A 61 1.91 -9.02 -2.49
C GLY A 61 0.39 -9.10 -2.50
N ARG A 62 -0.21 -9.33 -1.34
CA ARG A 62 -1.65 -9.28 -1.14
C ARG A 62 -2.04 -9.03 0.30
N TYR A 63 -2.88 -8.04 0.52
CA TYR A 63 -3.59 -7.81 1.77
C TYR A 63 -4.94 -8.54 1.78
N VAL A 64 -5.30 -9.13 2.93
CA VAL A 64 -6.62 -9.73 3.19
C VAL A 64 -7.02 -9.44 4.64
N PRO A 65 -8.16 -8.78 4.88
CA PRO A 65 -8.69 -8.66 6.24
C PRO A 65 -9.08 -10.05 6.76
N ARG A 66 -8.79 -10.32 8.05
CA ARG A 66 -9.15 -11.55 8.74
C ARG A 66 -9.80 -11.21 10.08
N TRP A 67 -10.61 -12.14 10.57
CA TRP A 67 -11.17 -12.11 11.90
C TRP A 67 -10.66 -13.33 12.68
N LEU A 68 -10.13 -13.09 13.86
CA LEU A 68 -9.80 -14.13 14.85
C LEU A 68 -10.74 -13.96 16.04
N GLY A 69 -11.86 -14.70 16.05
CA GLY A 69 -12.99 -14.40 16.90
C GLY A 69 -13.58 -13.03 16.55
N GLU A 70 -13.71 -12.16 17.53
CA GLU A 70 -14.21 -10.79 17.35
C GLU A 70 -13.14 -9.78 16.98
N ARG A 71 -11.86 -10.19 17.00
CA ARG A 71 -10.72 -9.31 16.73
C ARG A 71 -10.36 -9.33 15.26
N ARG A 72 -10.26 -8.13 14.65
CA ARG A 72 -9.71 -7.96 13.31
C ARG A 72 -8.20 -8.17 13.34
N VAL A 73 -7.65 -8.79 12.31
CA VAL A 73 -6.22 -8.87 12.03
C VAL A 73 -5.98 -8.65 10.54
N HIS A 74 -4.86 -8.02 10.21
CA HIS A 74 -4.45 -7.79 8.84
C HIS A 74 -3.51 -8.89 8.39
N ARG A 75 -3.94 -9.73 7.46
CA ARG A 75 -3.06 -10.72 6.84
C ARG A 75 -2.44 -10.14 5.58
N ILE A 76 -1.12 -10.10 5.54
CA ILE A 76 -0.34 -9.71 4.37
C ILE A 76 0.49 -10.91 3.92
N MET A 77 0.42 -11.23 2.62
CA MET A 77 1.19 -12.29 1.98
C MET A 77 2.14 -11.66 0.98
N ILE A 78 3.43 -11.99 1.03
CA ILE A 78 4.43 -11.50 0.08
C ILE A 78 5.27 -12.69 -0.39
N VAL A 79 5.55 -12.76 -1.70
CA VAL A 79 6.43 -13.81 -2.24
C VAL A 79 7.83 -13.70 -1.62
N PRO A 80 8.43 -14.83 -1.22
CA PRO A 80 9.83 -14.83 -0.78
C PRO A 80 10.77 -14.53 -1.96
N GLY A 81 12.00 -14.12 -1.65
CA GLY A 81 13.05 -13.94 -2.66
C GLY A 81 13.16 -12.52 -3.23
N LEU A 82 12.31 -11.59 -2.81
CA LEU A 82 12.47 -10.18 -3.16
C LEU A 82 13.69 -9.59 -2.45
N ASP A 83 14.46 -8.74 -3.13
CA ASP A 83 15.45 -7.92 -2.45
C ASP A 83 14.78 -6.99 -1.42
N ARG A 84 15.54 -6.61 -0.38
CA ARG A 84 14.99 -5.83 0.74
C ARG A 84 14.30 -4.53 0.31
N PRO A 85 14.84 -3.68 -0.60
CA PRO A 85 14.13 -2.49 -1.09
C PRO A 85 12.79 -2.80 -1.74
N ARG A 86 12.74 -3.81 -2.60
CA ARG A 86 11.50 -4.22 -3.28
C ARG A 86 10.48 -4.80 -2.30
N PHE A 87 10.95 -5.63 -1.35
CA PHE A 87 10.11 -6.18 -0.29
C PHE A 87 9.48 -5.07 0.55
N ARG A 88 10.26 -4.06 0.96
CA ARG A 88 9.77 -2.88 1.71
C ARG A 88 8.68 -2.13 0.93
N ALA A 89 8.89 -1.91 -0.36
CA ALA A 89 7.95 -1.18 -1.20
C ALA A 89 6.61 -1.92 -1.35
N VAL A 90 6.66 -3.24 -1.62
CA VAL A 90 5.45 -4.09 -1.69
C VAL A 90 4.75 -4.14 -0.34
N LEU A 91 5.50 -4.32 0.75
CA LEU A 91 4.94 -4.35 2.10
C LEU A 91 4.24 -3.02 2.46
N ALA A 92 4.86 -1.89 2.12
CA ALA A 92 4.25 -0.58 2.33
C ALA A 92 2.93 -0.42 1.57
N HIS A 93 2.86 -0.88 0.33
CA HIS A 93 1.64 -0.92 -0.47
C HIS A 93 0.51 -1.69 0.25
N GLU A 94 0.81 -2.90 0.72
CA GLU A 94 -0.19 -3.75 1.40
C GLU A 94 -0.58 -3.20 2.79
N LEU A 95 0.35 -2.55 3.50
CA LEU A 95 0.05 -1.87 4.76
C LEU A 95 -0.86 -0.65 4.57
N VAL A 96 -0.75 0.06 3.44
CA VAL A 96 -1.72 1.12 3.11
C VAL A 96 -3.12 0.54 2.94
N HIS A 97 -3.27 -0.63 2.31
CA HIS A 97 -4.58 -1.29 2.21
C HIS A 97 -5.12 -1.72 3.58
N ALA A 98 -4.25 -2.18 4.49
CA ALA A 98 -4.63 -2.48 5.87
C ALA A 98 -5.13 -1.22 6.60
N TRP A 99 -4.40 -0.12 6.49
CA TRP A 99 -4.79 1.17 7.06
C TRP A 99 -6.13 1.66 6.48
N GLN A 100 -6.30 1.60 5.17
CA GLN A 100 -7.57 1.93 4.50
C GLN A 100 -8.74 1.11 5.04
N ALA A 101 -8.52 -0.15 5.37
CA ALA A 101 -9.55 -1.01 5.95
C ALA A 101 -9.91 -0.60 7.39
N GLU A 102 -8.93 -0.15 8.20
CA GLU A 102 -9.19 0.39 9.55
C GLU A 102 -9.97 1.69 9.51
N GLN A 103 -9.64 2.57 8.56
CA GLN A 103 -10.31 3.86 8.41
C GLN A 103 -11.70 3.78 7.77
N GLY A 104 -12.16 2.58 7.39
CA GLY A 104 -13.46 2.42 6.71
C GLY A 104 -13.48 2.87 5.25
N VAL A 105 -12.32 3.16 4.66
CA VAL A 105 -12.14 3.69 3.29
C VAL A 105 -12.50 2.67 2.19
N LEU A 106 -12.99 1.50 2.55
CA LEU A 106 -13.29 0.42 1.60
C LEU A 106 -14.41 0.75 0.60
N GLY A 107 -15.29 1.70 0.93
CA GLY A 107 -16.38 2.17 0.05
C GLY A 107 -15.93 3.02 -1.13
N ARG A 108 -14.69 3.47 -1.18
CA ARG A 108 -14.16 4.37 -2.22
C ARG A 108 -13.90 3.70 -3.56
N SER A 109 -13.74 4.55 -4.56
CA SER A 109 -13.33 4.05 -5.87
C SER A 109 -12.02 3.25 -5.74
N ARG A 110 -11.99 2.08 -6.38
CA ARG A 110 -10.79 1.23 -6.43
C ARG A 110 -9.56 2.03 -6.90
N GLY A 111 -9.75 2.94 -7.87
CA GLY A 111 -8.66 3.76 -8.40
C GLY A 111 -8.02 4.67 -7.34
N LEU A 112 -8.80 5.23 -6.41
CA LEU A 112 -8.26 6.08 -5.34
C LEU A 112 -7.50 5.26 -4.30
N ARG A 113 -8.04 4.11 -3.88
CA ARG A 113 -7.37 3.21 -2.94
C ARG A 113 -6.03 2.71 -3.46
N GLU A 114 -6.03 2.18 -4.68
CA GLU A 114 -4.80 1.73 -5.35
C GLU A 114 -3.84 2.89 -5.62
N GLY A 115 -4.39 4.06 -5.99
CA GLY A 115 -3.60 5.27 -6.21
C GLY A 115 -2.81 5.69 -4.97
N MET A 116 -3.43 5.68 -3.78
CA MET A 116 -2.77 5.98 -2.52
C MET A 116 -1.70 4.93 -2.17
N ALA A 117 -2.02 3.64 -2.29
CA ALA A 117 -1.07 2.57 -2.01
C ALA A 117 0.17 2.66 -2.93
N ARG A 118 -0.03 2.92 -4.21
CA ARG A 118 1.05 3.13 -5.19
C ARG A 118 1.85 4.41 -4.92
N TRP A 119 1.20 5.47 -4.46
CA TRP A 119 1.89 6.72 -4.11
C TRP A 119 2.85 6.51 -2.93
N VAL A 120 2.47 5.76 -1.92
CA VAL A 120 3.34 5.37 -0.82
C VAL A 120 4.46 4.44 -1.30
N GLU A 121 4.15 3.40 -2.08
CA GLU A 121 5.13 2.49 -2.69
C GLU A 121 6.19 3.26 -3.49
N TYR A 122 5.78 4.23 -4.28
CA TYR A 122 6.66 5.11 -5.05
C TYR A 122 7.66 5.85 -4.16
N HIS A 123 7.20 6.42 -3.05
CA HIS A 123 8.09 7.15 -2.13
C HIS A 123 9.05 6.23 -1.38
N VAL A 124 8.61 5.03 -1.01
CA VAL A 124 9.50 4.02 -0.39
C VAL A 124 10.61 3.61 -1.36
N LEU A 125 10.28 3.40 -2.64
CA LEU A 125 11.28 3.10 -3.68
C LEU A 125 12.25 4.27 -3.90
N LEU A 126 11.77 5.51 -3.95
CA LEU A 126 12.64 6.69 -4.08
C LEU A 126 13.64 6.80 -2.93
N ARG A 127 13.18 6.62 -1.68
CA ARG A 127 14.06 6.65 -0.50
C ARG A 127 15.11 5.53 -0.51
N ALA A 128 14.76 4.38 -1.06
CA ALA A 128 15.68 3.26 -1.22
C ALA A 128 16.63 3.42 -2.42
N GLY A 129 16.61 4.57 -3.13
CA GLY A 129 17.44 4.80 -4.32
C GLY A 129 16.98 4.03 -5.57
N ARG A 130 15.81 3.39 -5.54
CA ARG A 130 15.27 2.56 -6.64
C ARG A 130 14.52 3.41 -7.68
N HIS A 131 15.18 4.46 -8.18
CA HIS A 131 14.59 5.46 -9.07
C HIS A 131 14.01 4.87 -10.37
N ALA A 132 14.66 3.83 -10.93
CA ALA A 132 14.17 3.17 -12.14
C ALA A 132 12.84 2.45 -11.90
N GLU A 133 12.71 1.75 -10.76
CA GLU A 133 11.48 1.06 -10.38
C GLU A 133 10.37 2.05 -10.04
N ALA A 134 10.69 3.10 -9.27
CA ALA A 134 9.75 4.18 -8.99
C ALA A 134 9.21 4.80 -10.31
N ARG A 135 10.08 5.06 -11.30
CA ARG A 135 9.65 5.55 -12.62
C ARG A 135 8.76 4.56 -13.37
N ARG A 136 9.03 3.25 -13.27
CA ARG A 136 8.15 2.22 -13.88
C ARG A 136 6.75 2.25 -13.29
N LEU A 137 6.62 2.43 -11.97
CA LEU A 137 5.30 2.64 -11.34
C LEU A 137 4.59 3.84 -11.96
N LEU A 138 5.29 4.90 -12.31
CA LEU A 138 4.72 6.02 -13.03
C LEU A 138 4.22 5.64 -14.44
N GLY A 139 4.88 4.73 -15.15
CA GLY A 139 4.54 4.28 -16.50
C GLY A 139 3.33 3.33 -16.58
N LEU A 140 3.17 2.42 -15.62
CA LEU A 140 2.05 1.46 -15.54
C LEU A 140 0.66 2.14 -15.40
N ARG A 141 0.63 3.42 -15.16
CA ARG A 141 -0.48 4.30 -14.80
C ARG A 141 -1.47 4.59 -15.91
N ARG A 142 -1.05 4.49 -17.16
CA ARG A 142 -1.82 5.02 -18.28
C ARG A 142 -3.13 4.26 -18.51
N PHE A 143 -3.20 2.99 -18.09
CA PHE A 143 -4.33 2.11 -18.33
C PHE A 143 -5.14 1.70 -17.09
N LEU A 144 -4.55 1.63 -15.88
CA LEU A 144 -5.17 0.96 -14.73
C LEU A 144 -5.66 1.89 -13.61
N LEU A 145 -5.05 3.04 -13.38
CA LEU A 145 -5.32 3.89 -12.21
C LEU A 145 -5.87 5.28 -12.55
N GLY A 146 -5.97 5.62 -13.81
CA GLY A 146 -6.67 6.79 -14.32
C GLY A 146 -6.31 8.14 -13.66
N ARG A 147 -7.35 8.95 -13.42
CA ARG A 147 -7.24 10.32 -12.91
C ARG A 147 -6.79 10.39 -11.45
N SER A 148 -7.17 9.40 -10.62
CA SER A 148 -6.96 9.45 -9.17
C SER A 148 -5.48 9.57 -8.76
N TRP A 149 -4.61 8.83 -9.40
CA TRP A 149 -3.19 8.89 -9.12
C TRP A 149 -2.54 10.22 -9.53
N ARG A 150 -2.94 10.78 -10.67
CA ARG A 150 -2.47 12.11 -11.10
C ARG A 150 -2.89 13.18 -10.11
N SER A 151 -4.14 13.14 -9.65
CA SER A 151 -4.66 14.06 -8.64
C SER A 151 -3.84 14.00 -7.34
N ILE A 152 -3.44 12.79 -6.90
CA ILE A 152 -2.62 12.63 -5.68
C ILE A 152 -1.25 13.29 -5.87
N LEU A 153 -0.56 13.04 -6.99
CA LEU A 153 0.74 13.66 -7.24
C LEU A 153 0.66 15.16 -7.49
N ASP A 154 -0.39 15.62 -8.16
CA ASP A 154 -0.59 17.04 -8.41
C ASP A 154 -0.94 17.78 -7.12
N HIS A 155 -1.65 17.13 -6.21
CA HIS A 155 -1.91 17.66 -4.88
C HIS A 155 -0.61 17.72 -4.06
N GLU A 156 0.19 16.66 -4.06
CA GLU A 156 1.48 16.65 -3.36
C GLU A 156 2.44 17.73 -3.85
N ARG A 157 2.53 17.94 -5.17
CA ARG A 157 3.39 18.99 -5.74
C ARG A 157 2.99 20.38 -5.29
N ARG A 158 1.69 20.64 -5.09
CA ARG A 158 1.18 21.96 -4.71
C ARG A 158 1.19 22.19 -3.20
N HIS A 159 0.93 21.16 -2.40
CA HIS A 159 0.61 21.30 -0.99
C HIS A 159 1.55 20.51 -0.07
N GLY A 160 2.42 19.68 -0.63
CA GLY A 160 3.32 18.82 0.12
C GLY A 160 2.66 17.51 0.59
N ARG A 161 3.50 16.63 1.14
CA ARG A 161 3.11 15.26 1.47
C ARG A 161 2.06 15.18 2.58
N GLN A 162 2.28 15.89 3.69
CA GLN A 162 1.36 15.83 4.83
C GLN A 162 -0.03 16.32 4.44
N ALA A 163 -0.11 17.46 3.77
CA ALA A 163 -1.39 17.97 3.26
C ALA A 163 -2.07 17.02 2.30
N THR A 164 -1.30 16.23 1.54
CA THR A 164 -1.86 15.19 0.65
C THR A 164 -2.46 14.04 1.43
N VAL A 165 -1.82 13.58 2.52
CA VAL A 165 -2.40 12.57 3.41
C VAL A 165 -3.69 13.09 4.04
N ASP A 166 -3.67 14.31 4.55
CA ASP A 166 -4.84 14.92 5.19
C ASP A 166 -5.99 15.09 4.19
N TRP A 167 -5.69 15.56 2.99
CA TRP A 167 -6.67 15.61 1.90
C TRP A 167 -7.24 14.21 1.56
N LEU A 168 -6.40 13.18 1.46
CA LEU A 168 -6.84 11.81 1.23
C LEU A 168 -7.75 11.31 2.36
N ARG A 169 -7.53 11.71 3.59
CA ARG A 169 -8.43 11.41 4.71
C ARG A 169 -9.77 12.11 4.59
N THR A 170 -9.79 13.39 4.19
CA THR A 170 -11.05 14.15 4.06
C THR A 170 -11.94 13.64 2.94
N LEU A 171 -11.35 13.07 1.90
CA LEU A 171 -12.13 12.39 0.88
C LEU A 171 -12.96 11.22 1.47
N ASP A 172 -12.74 10.77 2.72
CA ASP A 172 -13.48 9.74 3.46
C ASP A 172 -14.67 10.26 4.25
N GLY A 173 -14.63 11.51 4.65
CA GLY A 173 -15.75 12.15 5.29
C GLY A 173 -16.87 12.29 4.27
N GLY A 174 -17.74 11.27 4.17
CA GLY A 174 -19.07 11.47 3.66
C GLY A 174 -19.66 12.65 4.42
N THR A 175 -20.24 13.62 3.72
CA THR A 175 -21.00 14.77 4.21
C THR A 175 -21.70 14.46 5.54
N PRO A 176 -21.47 15.24 6.61
CA PRO A 176 -22.35 15.16 7.77
C PRO A 176 -23.76 15.43 7.27
N GLY A 177 -24.66 14.53 7.63
CA GLY A 177 -26.02 14.41 7.19
C GLY A 177 -26.69 15.73 6.84
N ASP A 178 -27.17 15.83 5.63
CA ASP A 178 -28.29 16.69 5.28
C ASP A 178 -29.55 16.06 5.87
N SER A 179 -29.70 16.21 7.19
CA SER A 179 -30.95 16.02 7.90
C SER A 179 -31.84 17.23 7.59
N ARG A 180 -32.35 17.32 6.37
CA ARG A 180 -33.52 18.14 6.10
C ARG A 180 -34.73 17.30 6.40
N GLY A 181 -35.24 17.55 7.63
CA GLY A 181 -36.58 17.23 7.97
C GLY A 181 -37.55 17.98 7.06
N GLY A 182 -38.69 17.42 6.87
CA GLY A 182 -39.89 17.87 6.23
C GLY A 182 -40.92 16.80 6.37
#